data_0fe86029d5126eec5202bb5c372534bf
#
_entry.id   0fe86029d5126eec5202bb5c372534bf
#
_cell.length_a   1.000
_cell.length_b   1.000
_cell.length_c   1.000
_cell.angle_alpha   90.00
_cell.angle_beta   90.00
_cell.angle_gamma   90.00
#
_symmetry.space_group_name_H-M   'P 1'
#
loop_
_entity.id
_entity.type
_entity.pdbx_description
1 polymer ?
#
loop_
_entity_poly.entity_id
_entity_poly.type
_entity_poly.pdbx_seq_one_letter_code
_entity_poly.pdbx_strand_id
1 'polypeptide(L)'
;MCDRADVILSTVGPYHKYGSALVEACVESGCHYVDITGESFWVKEQIEKHHNIAKKKGLRIINACGFDSVPSDLGVFFAANSVDGELKSVRGFHAWKGEASGGTMETMFSS
;
A
#
# COMPACT_ATOMS: atom_id res chain seq x y z
N MET A 1 -2.69 -21.00 2.60
CA MET A 1 -1.48 -20.17 2.32
C MET A 1 -1.16 -19.31 3.54
N CYS A 2 -2.09 -18.50 4.02
CA CYS A 2 -1.86 -17.61 5.17
C CYS A 2 -1.48 -18.34 6.46
N ASP A 3 -2.02 -19.55 6.72
CA ASP A 3 -1.68 -20.38 7.89
C ASP A 3 -0.24 -20.94 7.91
N ARG A 4 0.50 -20.73 6.82
CA ARG A 4 1.87 -21.27 6.63
C ARG A 4 2.90 -20.16 6.41
N ALA A 5 2.52 -18.92 6.62
CA ALA A 5 3.39 -17.78 6.41
C ALA A 5 3.15 -16.72 7.49
N ASP A 6 4.20 -16.07 7.94
CA ASP A 6 4.12 -14.95 8.88
C ASP A 6 3.70 -13.66 8.17
N VAL A 7 4.10 -13.51 6.91
CA VAL A 7 3.82 -12.35 6.06
C VAL A 7 3.46 -12.78 4.66
N ILE A 8 2.41 -12.19 4.10
CA ILE A 8 2.05 -12.30 2.68
C ILE A 8 2.40 -11.00 1.98
N LEU A 9 3.17 -11.08 0.90
CA LEU A 9 3.42 -10.00 -0.02
C LEU A 9 2.61 -10.23 -1.30
N SER A 10 1.77 -9.27 -1.66
CA SER A 10 0.94 -9.33 -2.87
C SER A 10 1.40 -8.30 -3.92
N THR A 11 1.57 -8.76 -5.15
CA THR A 11 1.84 -7.91 -6.33
C THR A 11 0.73 -8.04 -7.37
N VAL A 12 -0.41 -8.61 -6.99
CA VAL A 12 -1.50 -8.95 -7.90
C VAL A 12 -2.53 -7.81 -7.92
N GLY A 13 -2.46 -6.96 -8.92
CA GLY A 13 -3.49 -5.94 -9.23
C GLY A 13 -4.42 -6.39 -10.39
N PRO A 14 -5.55 -5.70 -10.60
CA PRO A 14 -6.13 -4.64 -9.77
C PRO A 14 -6.60 -5.13 -8.40
N TYR A 15 -6.20 -4.41 -7.34
CA TYR A 15 -6.44 -4.84 -5.96
C TYR A 15 -7.91 -4.74 -5.55
N HIS A 16 -8.65 -3.75 -6.05
CA HIS A 16 -10.09 -3.63 -5.80
C HIS A 16 -10.89 -4.84 -6.33
N LYS A 17 -10.36 -5.54 -7.35
CA LYS A 17 -11.01 -6.75 -7.88
C LYS A 17 -10.58 -8.03 -7.14
N TYR A 18 -9.30 -8.13 -6.79
CA TYR A 18 -8.71 -9.41 -6.34
C TYR A 18 -8.09 -9.37 -4.94
N GLY A 19 -7.81 -8.17 -4.41
CA GLY A 19 -7.03 -8.01 -3.17
C GLY A 19 -7.81 -8.27 -1.88
N SER A 20 -9.11 -7.91 -1.85
CA SER A 20 -9.88 -7.90 -0.60
C SER A 20 -9.97 -9.26 0.08
N ALA A 21 -10.18 -10.33 -0.68
CA ALA A 21 -10.26 -11.70 -0.14
C ALA A 21 -8.93 -12.15 0.51
N LEU A 22 -7.81 -11.71 -0.05
CA LEU A 22 -6.49 -12.05 0.49
C LEU A 22 -6.20 -11.29 1.78
N VAL A 23 -6.55 -10.00 1.86
CA VAL A 23 -6.43 -9.21 3.10
C VAL A 23 -7.30 -9.82 4.20
N GLU A 24 -8.54 -10.18 3.89
CA GLU A 24 -9.46 -10.83 4.83
C GLU A 24 -8.88 -12.15 5.35
N ALA A 25 -8.37 -13.01 4.48
CA ALA A 25 -7.73 -14.27 4.85
C ALA A 25 -6.50 -14.05 5.75
N CYS A 26 -5.68 -13.02 5.49
CA CYS A 26 -4.55 -12.67 6.35
C CYS A 26 -5.01 -12.24 7.76
N VAL A 27 -6.05 -11.40 7.83
CA VAL A 27 -6.61 -10.95 9.11
C VAL A 27 -7.20 -12.11 9.90
N GLU A 28 -7.91 -13.03 9.26
CA GLU A 28 -8.50 -14.22 9.90
C GLU A 28 -7.41 -15.16 10.42
N SER A 29 -6.41 -15.48 9.61
CA SER A 29 -5.33 -16.41 9.94
C SER A 29 -4.28 -15.83 10.89
N GLY A 30 -4.27 -14.52 11.14
CA GLY A 30 -3.25 -13.89 11.97
C GLY A 30 -1.92 -13.65 11.24
N CYS A 31 -1.96 -13.48 9.92
CA CYS A 31 -0.80 -13.26 9.06
C CYS A 31 -0.66 -11.75 8.74
N HIS A 32 0.56 -11.25 8.69
CA HIS A 32 0.83 -9.90 8.22
C HIS A 32 0.65 -9.80 6.70
N TYR A 33 0.33 -8.59 6.22
CA TYR A 33 0.11 -8.36 4.80
C TYR A 33 0.84 -7.11 4.33
N VAL A 34 1.44 -7.17 3.14
CA VAL A 34 2.02 -6.03 2.44
C VAL A 34 1.70 -6.10 0.95
N ASP A 35 1.54 -4.94 0.31
CA ASP A 35 1.32 -4.85 -1.14
C ASP A 35 1.99 -3.63 -1.76
N ILE A 36 1.85 -3.50 -3.06
CA ILE A 36 2.35 -2.39 -3.86
C ILE A 36 1.21 -1.61 -4.55
N THR A 37 0.00 -1.61 -3.97
CA THR A 37 -1.16 -0.94 -4.58
C THR A 37 -0.98 0.58 -4.68
N GLY A 38 -1.52 1.17 -5.74
CA GLY A 38 -1.74 2.61 -5.86
C GLY A 38 -3.22 3.02 -5.67
N GLU A 39 -4.09 2.06 -5.35
CA GLU A 39 -5.55 2.25 -5.30
C GLU A 39 -6.00 2.77 -3.93
N SER A 40 -5.86 4.07 -3.68
CA SER A 40 -6.14 4.71 -2.39
C SER A 40 -7.57 4.53 -1.89
N PHE A 41 -8.56 4.48 -2.80
CA PHE A 41 -9.95 4.23 -2.47
C PHE A 41 -10.16 2.83 -1.88
N TRP A 42 -9.52 1.80 -2.48
CA TRP A 42 -9.56 0.43 -1.98
C TRP A 42 -8.84 0.30 -0.64
N VAL A 43 -7.68 0.95 -0.47
CA VAL A 43 -6.96 0.99 0.81
C VAL A 43 -7.84 1.54 1.93
N LYS A 44 -8.57 2.63 1.66
CA LYS A 44 -9.52 3.21 2.62
C LYS A 44 -10.57 2.19 3.06
N GLU A 45 -11.19 1.48 2.12
CA GLU A 45 -12.16 0.43 2.42
C GLU A 45 -11.55 -0.69 3.29
N GLN A 46 -10.33 -1.13 2.99
CA GLN A 46 -9.65 -2.15 3.80
C GLN A 46 -9.35 -1.67 5.22
N ILE A 47 -8.96 -0.41 5.38
CA ILE A 47 -8.75 0.20 6.71
C ILE A 47 -10.06 0.22 7.50
N GLU A 48 -11.14 0.71 6.91
CA GLU A 48 -12.46 0.77 7.57
C GLU A 48 -12.94 -0.62 8.00
N LYS A 49 -12.74 -1.62 7.17
CA LYS A 49 -13.17 -3.01 7.42
C LYS A 49 -12.31 -3.74 8.46
N HIS A 50 -10.99 -3.60 8.39
CA HIS A 50 -10.07 -4.50 9.09
C HIS A 50 -9.24 -3.88 10.21
N HIS A 51 -9.15 -2.54 10.31
CA HIS A 51 -8.26 -1.86 11.26
C HIS A 51 -8.41 -2.34 12.70
N ASN A 52 -9.64 -2.37 13.20
CA ASN A 52 -9.89 -2.71 14.60
C ASN A 52 -9.54 -4.16 14.94
N ILE A 53 -9.78 -5.09 13.99
CA ILE A 53 -9.47 -6.51 14.16
C ILE A 53 -7.96 -6.71 14.08
N ALA A 54 -7.31 -6.14 13.09
CA ALA A 54 -5.86 -6.20 12.92
C ALA A 54 -5.13 -5.63 14.14
N LYS A 55 -5.57 -4.48 14.65
CA LYS A 55 -5.01 -3.87 15.86
C LYS A 55 -5.12 -4.80 17.09
N LYS A 56 -6.28 -5.42 17.31
CA LYS A 56 -6.48 -6.37 18.42
C LYS A 56 -5.59 -7.60 18.31
N LYS A 57 -5.33 -8.06 17.09
CA LYS A 57 -4.46 -9.22 16.81
C LYS A 57 -2.97 -8.87 16.70
N GLY A 58 -2.59 -7.58 16.80
CA GLY A 58 -1.22 -7.14 16.63
C GLY A 58 -0.69 -7.30 15.18
N LEU A 59 -1.59 -7.34 14.19
CA LEU A 59 -1.24 -7.52 12.79
C LEU A 59 -0.83 -6.20 12.14
N ARG A 60 0.11 -6.31 11.20
CA ARG A 60 0.53 -5.22 10.32
C ARG A 60 0.00 -5.48 8.93
N ILE A 61 -0.85 -4.58 8.46
CA ILE A 61 -1.37 -4.55 7.10
C ILE A 61 -0.89 -3.24 6.50
N ILE A 62 0.07 -3.32 5.58
CA ILE A 62 0.77 -2.15 5.04
C ILE A 62 0.62 -2.15 3.53
N ASN A 63 -0.15 -1.18 3.04
CA ASN A 63 -0.38 -1.00 1.62
C ASN A 63 0.65 -0.04 1.01
N ALA A 64 0.72 0.01 -0.32
CA ALA A 64 1.53 0.95 -1.08
C ALA A 64 3.04 0.90 -0.74
N CYS A 65 3.61 -0.29 -0.51
CA CYS A 65 5.03 -0.49 -0.22
C CYS A 65 5.92 -0.51 -1.47
N GLY A 66 5.38 -0.13 -2.63
CA GLY A 66 6.11 -0.14 -3.90
C GLY A 66 7.01 1.06 -4.11
N PHE A 67 7.89 0.95 -5.12
CA PHE A 67 8.82 2.00 -5.54
C PHE A 67 8.10 3.28 -6.00
N ASP A 68 6.92 3.17 -6.55
CA ASP A 68 6.09 4.30 -7.00
C ASP A 68 5.55 5.15 -5.83
N SER A 69 5.41 4.59 -4.64
CA SER A 69 4.86 5.27 -3.45
C SER A 69 5.93 5.62 -2.42
N VAL A 70 6.76 4.65 -2.02
CA VAL A 70 7.68 4.77 -0.88
C VAL A 70 8.71 5.90 -1.03
N PRO A 71 9.41 6.10 -2.16
CA PRO A 71 10.36 7.20 -2.32
C PRO A 71 9.71 8.58 -2.22
N SER A 72 8.47 8.72 -2.71
CA SER A 72 7.73 9.98 -2.64
C SER A 72 7.33 10.30 -1.21
N ASP A 73 6.74 9.33 -0.51
CA ASP A 73 6.28 9.46 0.87
C ASP A 73 7.44 9.75 1.83
N LEU A 74 8.45 8.89 1.83
CA LEU A 74 9.63 9.07 2.67
C LEU A 74 10.46 10.28 2.29
N GLY A 75 10.51 10.66 1.01
CA GLY A 75 11.17 11.87 0.55
C GLY A 75 10.51 13.13 1.12
N VAL A 76 9.19 13.20 1.13
CA VAL A 76 8.44 14.30 1.76
C VAL A 76 8.65 14.30 3.27
N PHE A 77 8.58 13.15 3.91
CA PHE A 77 8.82 13.02 5.34
C PHE A 77 10.23 13.49 5.74
N PHE A 78 11.25 13.06 4.99
CA PHE A 78 12.64 13.48 5.22
C PHE A 78 12.81 14.99 5.01
N ALA A 79 12.29 15.54 3.91
CA ALA A 79 12.37 16.97 3.64
C ALA A 79 11.67 17.79 4.73
N ALA A 80 10.48 17.38 5.16
CA ALA A 80 9.72 18.05 6.21
C ALA A 80 10.47 18.10 7.55
N ASN A 81 11.17 17.02 7.90
CA ASN A 81 11.96 16.96 9.14
C ASN A 81 13.34 17.61 9.05
N SER A 82 13.78 18.01 7.86
CA SER A 82 15.08 18.66 7.63
C SER A 82 14.99 20.19 7.55
N VAL A 83 13.81 20.76 7.63
CA VAL A 83 13.56 22.21 7.52
C VAL A 83 13.12 22.75 8.88
N ASP A 84 13.80 23.83 9.34
CA ASP A 84 13.37 24.56 10.52
C ASP A 84 12.22 25.50 10.17
N GLY A 85 11.11 25.37 10.90
CA GLY A 85 9.93 26.21 10.76
C GLY A 85 8.72 25.52 10.14
N GLU A 86 7.69 26.32 9.82
CA GLU A 86 6.44 25.81 9.28
C GLU A 86 6.57 25.48 7.78
N LEU A 87 6.28 24.22 7.43
CA LEU A 87 6.29 23.76 6.05
C LEU A 87 5.01 24.17 5.33
N LYS A 88 5.10 25.02 4.31
CA LYS A 88 3.95 25.51 3.56
C LYS A 88 3.64 24.69 2.30
N SER A 89 4.65 24.14 1.66
CA SER A 89 4.48 23.30 0.47
C SER A 89 5.70 22.42 0.21
N VAL A 90 5.47 21.26 -0.41
CA VAL A 90 6.52 20.39 -0.95
C VAL A 90 6.23 20.15 -2.42
N ARG A 91 7.27 20.16 -3.26
CA ARG A 91 7.17 19.78 -4.67
C ARG A 91 8.19 18.69 -4.97
N GLY A 92 7.69 17.55 -5.44
CA GLY A 92 8.51 16.43 -5.89
C GLY A 92 8.67 16.44 -7.42
N PHE A 93 9.87 16.17 -7.89
CA PHE A 93 10.15 15.99 -9.32
C PHE A 93 10.64 14.56 -9.52
N HIS A 94 9.96 13.83 -10.38
CA HIS A 94 10.25 12.44 -10.63
C HIS A 94 10.66 12.25 -12.08
N ALA A 95 11.73 11.50 -12.30
CA ALA A 95 12.12 11.05 -13.63
C ALA A 95 12.34 9.54 -13.58
N TRP A 96 11.75 8.82 -14.53
CA TRP A 96 11.96 7.38 -14.68
C TRP A 96 12.18 7.01 -16.14
N LYS A 97 12.80 5.86 -16.35
CA LYS A 97 12.97 5.24 -17.66
C LYS A 97 12.53 3.79 -17.55
N GLY A 98 11.55 3.40 -18.36
CA GLY A 98 10.98 2.05 -18.36
C GLY A 98 9.59 2.04 -18.97
N GLU A 99 8.96 0.88 -18.95
CA GLU A 99 7.60 0.65 -19.43
C GLU A 99 6.68 0.26 -18.28
N ALA A 100 5.39 0.64 -18.39
CA ALA A 100 4.39 0.24 -17.42
C ALA A 100 4.05 -1.26 -17.58
N SER A 101 3.89 -1.96 -16.46
CA SER A 101 3.43 -3.35 -16.48
C SER A 101 1.95 -3.46 -16.92
N GLY A 102 1.55 -4.63 -17.41
CA GLY A 102 0.15 -4.89 -17.78
C GLY A 102 -0.83 -4.62 -16.64
N GLY A 103 -0.50 -4.99 -15.41
CA GLY A 103 -1.31 -4.72 -14.22
C GLY A 103 -1.46 -3.22 -13.91
N THR A 104 -0.39 -2.43 -14.11
CA THR A 104 -0.44 -0.97 -13.98
C THR A 104 -1.39 -0.36 -15.00
N MET A 105 -1.31 -0.81 -16.26
CA MET A 105 -2.19 -0.34 -17.33
C MET A 105 -3.65 -0.70 -17.03
N GLU A 106 -3.93 -1.92 -16.61
CA GLU A 106 -5.29 -2.34 -16.26
C GLU A 106 -5.88 -1.51 -15.12
N THR A 107 -5.08 -1.24 -14.07
CA THR A 107 -5.50 -0.38 -12.96
C THR A 107 -5.85 1.03 -13.43
N MET A 108 -5.03 1.64 -14.29
CA MET A 108 -5.28 2.98 -14.82
C MET A 108 -6.59 3.08 -15.64
N PHE A 109 -6.99 2.01 -16.31
CA PHE A 109 -8.22 1.99 -17.12
C PHE A 109 -9.46 1.52 -16.35
N SER A 110 -9.29 0.93 -15.16
CA SER A 110 -10.40 0.38 -14.37
C SER A 110 -10.71 1.18 -13.08
N SER A 111 -9.91 2.20 -12.79
CA SER A 111 -10.11 3.13 -11.68
C SER A 111 -10.92 4.38 -12.14
#